data_3dbb4385d7286e2c1561e1c87ed1a755
#
_entry.id   3dbb4385d7286e2c1561e1c87ed1a755
#
_cell.length_a   1.000
_cell.length_b   1.000
_cell.length_c   1.000
_cell.angle_alpha   90.00
_cell.angle_beta   90.00
_cell.angle_gamma   90.00
#
_symmetry.space_group_name_H-M   'P 1'
#
loop_
_entity.id
_entity.type
_entity.pdbx_description
1 polymer ?
#
loop_
_entity_poly.entity_id
_entity_poly.type
_entity_poly.pdbx_seq_one_letter_code
_entity_poly.pdbx_strand_id
1 'polypeptide(L)'
;FTCSGLDKLNPDEHYLFVSNHRDIMLDSSLLQYYFVTKDFDTTEITFGANLMMNQLVIDIGKCNKMFKVERPGNNVKDFYRSSKKLSDYIRYVITDKGQSVWIAQRNGRTKDGNDVTDQGLIKMFCMSFPEDKIKAIDQLHVVPIAVSYEWEPCDILKTLELYESQFSKYTKKPGEDLNSILTGLIQQKGRVHFELCEPISHAELTKFEDATNNEYHKHVAHLLDNRINTAYRLYPNNYIAYDIRYGTTKYKDCYTE
;
A
#
# COMPACT_ATOMS: atom_id res chain seq x y z
N PHE A 1 -14.57 -11.41 3.86
CA PHE A 1 -13.25 -11.17 3.28
C PHE A 1 -12.93 -12.23 2.24
N THR A 2 -12.44 -11.82 1.09
CA THR A 2 -11.98 -12.70 0.01
C THR A 2 -10.63 -12.22 -0.50
N CYS A 3 -9.82 -13.13 -1.03
CA CYS A 3 -8.57 -12.81 -1.69
C CYS A 3 -8.39 -13.75 -2.88
N SER A 4 -7.84 -13.26 -3.99
CA SER A 4 -7.53 -14.04 -5.20
C SER A 4 -6.14 -13.71 -5.74
N GLY A 5 -5.66 -14.50 -6.68
CA GLY A 5 -4.37 -14.30 -7.36
C GLY A 5 -3.15 -14.91 -6.65
N LEU A 6 -3.32 -15.70 -5.59
CA LEU A 6 -2.20 -16.39 -4.94
C LEU A 6 -1.58 -17.47 -5.85
N ASP A 7 -2.39 -18.04 -6.72
CA ASP A 7 -1.98 -19.01 -7.74
C ASP A 7 -1.02 -18.45 -8.81
N LYS A 8 -0.87 -17.13 -8.88
CA LYS A 8 0.09 -16.43 -9.74
C LYS A 8 1.49 -16.39 -9.14
N LEU A 9 1.64 -16.77 -7.87
CA LEU A 9 2.87 -16.66 -7.11
C LEU A 9 3.50 -18.03 -6.91
N ASN A 10 4.83 -18.07 -6.95
CA ASN A 10 5.60 -19.24 -6.57
C ASN A 10 5.81 -19.24 -5.05
N PRO A 11 5.38 -20.26 -4.29
CA PRO A 11 5.55 -20.31 -2.83
C PRO A 11 7.00 -20.36 -2.36
N ASP A 12 7.94 -20.76 -3.25
CA ASP A 12 9.36 -20.83 -2.93
C ASP A 12 10.10 -19.51 -3.18
N GLU A 13 9.39 -18.48 -3.67
CA GLU A 13 9.95 -17.15 -3.92
C GLU A 13 9.51 -16.13 -2.87
N HIS A 14 10.27 -15.03 -2.77
CA HIS A 14 10.00 -13.95 -1.84
C HIS A 14 9.72 -12.65 -2.59
N TYR A 15 8.72 -11.90 -2.14
CA TYR A 15 8.12 -10.81 -2.88
C TYR A 15 8.07 -9.50 -2.07
N LEU A 16 8.16 -8.40 -2.78
CA LEU A 16 7.77 -7.09 -2.29
C LEU A 16 6.31 -6.83 -2.68
N PHE A 17 5.40 -7.02 -1.75
CA PHE A 17 3.98 -6.70 -1.92
C PHE A 17 3.75 -5.20 -1.75
N VAL A 18 3.23 -4.55 -2.79
CA VAL A 18 2.92 -3.11 -2.77
C VAL A 18 1.42 -2.91 -2.98
N SER A 19 0.72 -2.35 -2.00
CA SER A 19 -0.74 -2.17 -2.08
C SER A 19 -1.17 -0.71 -1.98
N ASN A 20 -2.34 -0.39 -2.54
CA ASN A 20 -3.07 0.78 -2.09
C ASN A 20 -3.41 0.64 -0.60
N HIS A 21 -3.72 1.74 0.09
CA HIS A 21 -3.83 1.76 1.55
C HIS A 21 -5.15 2.38 2.00
N ARG A 22 -6.02 1.55 2.57
CA ARG A 22 -7.36 1.90 3.04
C ARG A 22 -7.46 1.96 4.56
N ASP A 23 -6.94 0.95 5.25
CA ASP A 23 -7.01 0.81 6.70
C ASP A 23 -5.60 0.67 7.31
N ILE A 24 -5.36 1.32 8.46
CA ILE A 24 -4.02 1.35 9.08
C ILE A 24 -3.55 -0.05 9.50
N MET A 25 -4.47 -0.86 10.04
CA MET A 25 -4.14 -2.18 10.60
C MET A 25 -4.60 -3.32 9.71
N LEU A 26 -5.80 -3.22 9.13
CA LEU A 26 -6.44 -4.36 8.51
C LEU A 26 -5.88 -4.71 7.13
N ASP A 27 -5.35 -3.75 6.37
CA ASP A 27 -4.78 -4.05 5.05
C ASP A 27 -3.67 -5.08 5.15
N SER A 28 -2.69 -4.86 6.02
CA SER A 28 -1.62 -5.82 6.24
C SER A 28 -2.08 -7.06 7.01
N SER A 29 -2.91 -6.90 8.05
CA SER A 29 -3.32 -8.02 8.91
C SER A 29 -4.20 -9.05 8.20
N LEU A 30 -5.15 -8.60 7.36
CA LEU A 30 -5.99 -9.51 6.56
C LEU A 30 -5.17 -10.27 5.52
N LEU A 31 -4.15 -9.65 4.96
CA LEU A 31 -3.23 -10.31 4.04
C LEU A 31 -2.47 -11.45 4.77
N GLN A 32 -1.90 -11.17 5.96
CA GLN A 32 -1.21 -12.19 6.75
C GLN A 32 -2.15 -13.34 7.13
N TYR A 33 -3.37 -13.01 7.59
CA TYR A 33 -4.38 -14.02 7.88
C TYR A 33 -4.65 -14.91 6.67
N TYR A 34 -4.82 -14.32 5.49
CA TYR A 34 -5.03 -15.08 4.26
C TYR A 34 -3.85 -16.00 3.94
N PHE A 35 -2.63 -15.49 4.01
CA PHE A 35 -1.42 -16.30 3.77
C PHE A 35 -1.34 -17.50 4.71
N VAL A 36 -1.55 -17.30 6.01
CA VAL A 36 -1.58 -18.41 6.99
C VAL A 36 -2.64 -19.45 6.64
N THR A 37 -3.84 -19.03 6.19
CA THR A 37 -4.91 -19.98 5.82
C THR A 37 -4.63 -20.76 4.53
N LYS A 38 -3.60 -20.37 3.78
CA LYS A 38 -3.17 -20.98 2.52
C LYS A 38 -1.80 -21.65 2.61
N ASP A 39 -1.28 -21.82 3.81
CA ASP A 39 0.08 -22.34 4.06
C ASP A 39 1.17 -21.58 3.29
N PHE A 40 0.94 -20.28 3.09
CA PHE A 40 1.89 -19.36 2.49
C PHE A 40 2.58 -18.55 3.59
N ASP A 41 3.88 -18.26 3.42
CA ASP A 41 4.65 -17.53 4.41
C ASP A 41 4.12 -16.09 4.60
N THR A 42 4.03 -15.67 5.86
CA THR A 42 3.68 -14.30 6.21
C THR A 42 4.81 -13.33 5.87
N THR A 43 4.46 -12.07 5.58
CA THR A 43 5.43 -11.04 5.24
C THR A 43 5.96 -10.31 6.46
N GLU A 44 7.13 -9.68 6.33
CA GLU A 44 7.46 -8.53 7.17
C GLU A 44 6.60 -7.32 6.76
N ILE A 45 6.22 -6.49 7.74
CA ILE A 45 5.26 -5.40 7.53
C ILE A 45 5.92 -4.07 7.85
N THR A 46 5.85 -3.11 6.93
CA THR A 46 6.28 -1.73 7.20
C THR A 46 5.33 -1.04 8.17
N PHE A 47 5.87 -0.45 9.24
CA PHE A 47 5.08 0.23 10.26
C PHE A 47 5.64 1.62 10.56
N GLY A 48 4.82 2.66 10.41
CA GLY A 48 5.26 4.05 10.61
C GLY A 48 5.66 4.33 12.05
N ALA A 49 6.80 4.99 12.25
CA ALA A 49 7.33 5.33 13.58
C ALA A 49 6.35 6.11 14.47
N ASN A 50 5.47 6.92 13.86
CA ASN A 50 4.41 7.68 14.56
C ASN A 50 3.35 6.80 15.21
N LEU A 51 3.22 5.55 14.81
CA LEU A 51 2.25 4.60 15.36
C LEU A 51 2.80 3.79 16.53
N MET A 52 4.10 3.84 16.79
CA MET A 52 4.79 3.19 17.91
C MET A 52 4.63 4.00 19.20
N MET A 53 3.38 4.12 19.71
CA MET A 53 3.02 5.04 20.79
C MET A 53 3.34 4.50 22.19
N ASN A 54 3.36 3.19 22.39
CA ASN A 54 3.65 2.57 23.68
C ASN A 54 4.25 1.16 23.50
N GLN A 55 4.75 0.59 24.60
CA GLN A 55 5.43 -0.70 24.58
C GLN A 55 4.54 -1.84 24.07
N LEU A 56 3.25 -1.86 24.43
CA LEU A 56 2.32 -2.89 23.98
C LEU A 56 2.18 -2.90 22.45
N VAL A 57 2.03 -1.73 21.83
CA VAL A 57 1.94 -1.61 20.36
C VAL A 57 3.23 -2.08 19.69
N ILE A 58 4.40 -1.75 20.29
CA ILE A 58 5.71 -2.20 19.82
C ILE A 58 5.83 -3.72 19.90
N ASP A 59 5.41 -4.33 21.00
CA ASP A 59 5.51 -5.78 21.20
C ASP A 59 4.55 -6.55 20.27
N ILE A 60 3.32 -6.06 20.11
CA ILE A 60 2.37 -6.60 19.11
C ILE A 60 2.99 -6.50 17.71
N GLY A 61 3.58 -5.35 17.37
CA GLY A 61 4.23 -5.16 16.08
C GLY A 61 5.37 -6.16 15.85
N LYS A 62 6.24 -6.36 16.84
CA LYS A 62 7.35 -7.33 16.75
C LYS A 62 6.84 -8.77 16.59
N CYS A 63 5.80 -9.16 17.32
CA CYS A 63 5.18 -10.48 17.19
C CYS A 63 4.59 -10.73 15.79
N ASN A 64 4.23 -9.66 15.07
CA ASN A 64 3.68 -9.71 13.71
C ASN A 64 4.71 -9.33 12.63
N LYS A 65 5.99 -9.52 12.87
CA LYS A 65 7.08 -9.21 11.94
C LYS A 65 7.06 -7.74 11.45
N MET A 66 6.52 -6.79 12.24
CA MET A 66 6.52 -5.38 11.86
C MET A 66 7.87 -4.74 12.11
N PHE A 67 8.35 -3.95 11.15
CA PHE A 67 9.55 -3.15 11.32
C PHE A 67 9.28 -1.66 11.10
N LYS A 68 10.04 -0.84 11.83
CA LYS A 68 9.84 0.60 11.89
C LYS A 68 10.31 1.31 10.63
N VAL A 69 9.42 2.13 10.03
CA VAL A 69 9.77 3.09 9.01
C VAL A 69 9.94 4.47 9.64
N GLU A 70 11.15 4.99 9.62
CA GLU A 70 11.46 6.32 10.14
C GLU A 70 10.79 7.39 9.25
N ARG A 71 10.26 8.41 9.90
CA ARG A 71 9.73 9.61 9.24
C ARG A 71 10.58 10.81 9.70
N PRO A 72 11.77 10.99 9.10
CA PRO A 72 12.60 12.12 9.45
C PRO A 72 11.88 13.42 9.09
N GLY A 73 12.10 14.45 9.93
CA GLY A 73 11.57 15.78 9.67
C GLY A 73 12.14 16.42 8.40
N ASN A 74 12.21 17.74 8.34
CA ASN A 74 12.59 18.50 7.15
C ASN A 74 14.10 18.43 6.78
N ASN A 75 14.90 17.61 7.45
CA ASN A 75 16.32 17.46 7.15
C ASN A 75 16.54 16.48 5.99
N VAL A 76 16.97 17.00 4.85
CA VAL A 76 17.21 16.22 3.61
C VAL A 76 18.25 15.10 3.81
N LYS A 77 19.29 15.32 4.63
CA LYS A 77 20.31 14.29 4.89
C LYS A 77 19.74 13.13 5.71
N ASP A 78 18.93 13.44 6.72
CA ASP A 78 18.30 12.41 7.55
C ASP A 78 17.23 11.64 6.76
N PHE A 79 16.50 12.34 5.89
CA PHE A 79 15.56 11.72 4.97
C PHE A 79 16.27 10.75 4.01
N TYR A 80 17.37 11.18 3.40
CA TYR A 80 18.15 10.31 2.51
C TYR A 80 18.70 9.08 3.26
N ARG A 81 19.29 9.28 4.44
CA ARG A 81 19.87 8.19 5.24
C ARG A 81 18.81 7.17 5.68
N SER A 82 17.65 7.61 6.12
CA SER A 82 16.56 6.70 6.52
C SER A 82 15.94 5.98 5.34
N SER A 83 15.78 6.65 4.19
CA SER A 83 15.30 6.02 2.95
C SER A 83 16.29 4.96 2.44
N LYS A 84 17.60 5.26 2.45
CA LYS A 84 18.63 4.29 2.07
C LYS A 84 18.64 3.07 3.00
N LYS A 85 18.56 3.30 4.32
CA LYS A 85 18.48 2.21 5.31
C LYS A 85 17.23 1.34 5.10
N LEU A 86 16.09 1.94 4.79
CA LEU A 86 14.87 1.22 4.49
C LEU A 86 15.02 0.38 3.21
N SER A 87 15.56 0.96 2.16
CA SER A 87 15.85 0.29 0.90
C SER A 87 16.78 -0.92 1.09
N ASP A 88 17.89 -0.73 1.82
CA ASP A 88 18.85 -1.79 2.11
C ASP A 88 18.21 -2.92 2.92
N TYR A 89 17.36 -2.58 3.89
CA TYR A 89 16.68 -3.57 4.72
C TYR A 89 15.65 -4.37 3.92
N ILE A 90 14.82 -3.72 3.10
CA ILE A 90 13.84 -4.42 2.24
C ILE A 90 14.57 -5.40 1.32
N ARG A 91 15.64 -4.97 0.66
CA ARG A 91 16.43 -5.85 -0.21
C ARG A 91 17.00 -7.04 0.57
N TYR A 92 17.67 -6.79 1.69
CA TYR A 92 18.19 -7.83 2.55
C TYR A 92 17.13 -8.87 2.96
N VAL A 93 15.93 -8.39 3.33
CA VAL A 93 14.82 -9.29 3.73
C VAL A 93 14.44 -10.23 2.59
N ILE A 94 14.37 -9.72 1.37
CA ILE A 94 13.93 -10.49 0.19
C ILE A 94 15.05 -11.38 -0.34
N THR A 95 16.27 -10.84 -0.54
CA THR A 95 17.34 -11.53 -1.24
C THR A 95 18.20 -12.44 -0.35
N ASP A 96 18.33 -12.10 0.94
CA ASP A 96 19.26 -12.79 1.85
C ASP A 96 18.54 -13.50 3.00
N LYS A 97 17.53 -12.87 3.59
CA LYS A 97 16.80 -13.43 4.73
C LYS A 97 15.73 -14.44 4.28
N GLY A 98 15.32 -14.42 3.03
CA GLY A 98 14.27 -15.29 2.50
C GLY A 98 12.90 -15.03 3.12
N GLN A 99 12.48 -13.76 3.13
CA GLN A 99 11.15 -13.36 3.61
C GLN A 99 10.54 -12.31 2.69
N SER A 100 9.24 -12.36 2.50
CA SER A 100 8.50 -11.33 1.77
C SER A 100 8.28 -10.08 2.63
N VAL A 101 8.04 -8.95 1.97
CA VAL A 101 7.76 -7.65 2.63
C VAL A 101 6.45 -7.07 2.11
N TRP A 102 5.64 -6.49 2.99
CA TRP A 102 4.49 -5.67 2.62
C TRP A 102 4.75 -4.18 2.89
N ILE A 103 4.41 -3.34 1.92
CA ILE A 103 4.50 -1.89 2.00
C ILE A 103 3.32 -1.24 1.26
N ALA A 104 2.85 -0.09 1.77
CA ALA A 104 1.86 0.72 1.07
C ALA A 104 2.50 1.50 -0.09
N GLN A 105 1.75 1.70 -1.20
CA GLN A 105 2.23 2.40 -2.40
C GLN A 105 2.53 3.90 -2.19
N ARG A 106 2.15 4.45 -1.05
CA ARG A 106 2.36 5.86 -0.69
C ARG A 106 2.43 6.06 0.82
N ASN A 107 2.90 7.23 1.22
CA ASN A 107 2.88 7.61 2.62
C ASN A 107 1.45 7.96 3.07
N GLY A 108 0.90 7.12 3.96
CA GLY A 108 -0.44 7.28 4.51
C GLY A 108 -1.56 6.84 3.55
N ARG A 109 -2.77 6.73 4.12
CA ARG A 109 -3.98 6.33 3.40
C ARG A 109 -4.45 7.45 2.47
N THR A 110 -4.99 7.09 1.30
CA THR A 110 -5.73 8.05 0.49
C THR A 110 -7.03 8.48 1.19
N LYS A 111 -7.45 9.73 0.97
CA LYS A 111 -8.66 10.30 1.56
C LYS A 111 -9.83 10.36 0.57
N ASP A 112 -9.50 10.56 -0.69
CA ASP A 112 -10.44 10.75 -1.81
C ASP A 112 -10.60 9.51 -2.71
N GLY A 113 -9.92 8.41 -2.37
CA GLY A 113 -9.93 7.19 -3.19
C GLY A 113 -9.03 7.24 -4.41
N ASN A 114 -8.30 8.33 -4.64
CA ASN A 114 -7.33 8.44 -5.72
C ASN A 114 -6.01 7.76 -5.33
N ASP A 115 -5.91 6.49 -5.66
CA ASP A 115 -4.75 5.67 -5.35
C ASP A 115 -3.67 5.85 -6.41
N VAL A 116 -2.68 6.68 -6.09
CA VAL A 116 -1.52 6.95 -6.95
C VAL A 116 -0.25 6.57 -6.19
N THR A 117 0.61 5.80 -6.83
CA THR A 117 1.92 5.40 -6.29
C THR A 117 2.85 6.59 -6.15
N ASP A 118 3.43 6.75 -4.96
CA ASP A 118 4.45 7.76 -4.73
C ASP A 118 5.73 7.40 -5.50
N GLN A 119 6.11 8.24 -6.46
CA GLN A 119 7.35 8.06 -7.23
C GLN A 119 8.59 8.00 -6.30
N GLY A 120 8.55 8.69 -5.17
CA GLY A 120 9.59 8.65 -4.15
C GLY A 120 9.78 7.26 -3.55
N LEU A 121 8.71 6.44 -3.51
CA LEU A 121 8.78 5.04 -3.09
C LEU A 121 9.62 4.21 -4.09
N ILE A 122 9.38 4.36 -5.38
CA ILE A 122 10.15 3.64 -6.41
C ILE A 122 11.61 4.09 -6.39
N LYS A 123 11.85 5.39 -6.26
CA LYS A 123 13.21 5.92 -6.06
C LYS A 123 13.88 5.29 -4.83
N MET A 124 13.17 5.14 -3.73
CA MET A 124 13.67 4.52 -2.52
C MET A 124 14.04 3.05 -2.77
N PHE A 125 13.23 2.26 -3.48
CA PHE A 125 13.56 0.87 -3.82
C PHE A 125 14.86 0.75 -4.62
N CYS A 126 15.16 1.72 -5.47
CA CYS A 126 16.40 1.73 -6.26
C CYS A 126 17.64 2.14 -5.45
N MET A 127 17.51 2.73 -4.26
CA MET A 127 18.66 3.26 -3.52
C MET A 127 19.64 2.19 -3.03
N SER A 128 19.20 0.96 -2.80
CA SER A 128 20.05 -0.16 -2.37
C SER A 128 20.87 -0.77 -3.50
N PHE A 129 20.53 -0.49 -4.76
CA PHE A 129 21.24 -1.00 -5.93
C PHE A 129 21.29 0.10 -7.02
N PRO A 130 22.06 1.19 -6.79
CA PRO A 130 22.05 2.36 -7.67
C PRO A 130 22.74 2.16 -9.02
N GLU A 131 23.50 1.08 -9.18
CA GLU A 131 24.29 0.78 -10.38
C GLU A 131 23.38 0.34 -11.55
N ASP A 132 22.27 -0.31 -11.25
CA ASP A 132 21.36 -0.86 -12.25
C ASP A 132 19.92 -0.72 -11.78
N LYS A 133 19.20 0.24 -12.36
CA LYS A 133 17.79 0.53 -12.02
C LYS A 133 16.83 -0.62 -12.34
N ILE A 134 17.11 -1.40 -13.39
CA ILE A 134 16.28 -2.55 -13.78
C ILE A 134 16.43 -3.63 -12.72
N LYS A 135 17.67 -4.05 -12.44
CA LYS A 135 17.99 -5.06 -11.45
C LYS A 135 17.54 -4.64 -10.03
N ALA A 136 17.59 -3.33 -9.75
CA ALA A 136 17.14 -2.79 -8.47
C ALA A 136 15.69 -3.12 -8.14
N ILE A 137 14.80 -3.13 -9.13
CA ILE A 137 13.37 -3.47 -8.98
C ILE A 137 13.13 -4.96 -9.23
N ASP A 138 13.76 -5.53 -10.25
CA ASP A 138 13.59 -6.92 -10.65
C ASP A 138 13.85 -7.91 -9.51
N GLN A 139 14.95 -7.73 -8.78
CA GLN A 139 15.31 -8.56 -7.63
C GLN A 139 14.35 -8.45 -6.42
N LEU A 140 13.45 -7.49 -6.41
CA LEU A 140 12.44 -7.35 -5.35
C LEU A 140 11.15 -8.12 -5.67
N HIS A 141 11.01 -8.68 -6.86
CA HIS A 141 9.84 -9.44 -7.31
C HIS A 141 8.54 -8.71 -6.91
N VAL A 142 8.38 -7.47 -7.40
CA VAL A 142 7.31 -6.57 -6.94
C VAL A 142 5.95 -7.08 -7.37
N VAL A 143 5.06 -7.32 -6.40
CA VAL A 143 3.67 -7.76 -6.60
C VAL A 143 2.72 -6.64 -6.18
N PRO A 144 1.99 -6.03 -7.11
CA PRO A 144 0.94 -5.09 -6.76
C PRO A 144 -0.27 -5.81 -6.14
N ILE A 145 -0.89 -5.20 -5.13
CA ILE A 145 -2.12 -5.71 -4.51
C ILE A 145 -3.18 -4.63 -4.54
N ALA A 146 -4.36 -4.95 -5.10
CA ALA A 146 -5.54 -4.10 -5.01
C ALA A 146 -6.37 -4.47 -3.78
N VAL A 147 -6.52 -3.52 -2.87
CA VAL A 147 -7.31 -3.64 -1.65
C VAL A 147 -8.61 -2.87 -1.81
N SER A 148 -9.74 -3.59 -1.83
CA SER A 148 -11.07 -3.05 -2.09
C SER A 148 -11.98 -3.27 -0.88
N TYR A 149 -12.53 -2.20 -0.33
CA TYR A 149 -13.53 -2.21 0.73
C TYR A 149 -14.87 -1.73 0.16
N GLU A 150 -15.96 -2.44 0.48
CA GLU A 150 -17.32 -2.00 0.11
C GLU A 150 -17.69 -0.70 0.82
N TRP A 151 -17.40 -0.63 2.13
CA TRP A 151 -17.55 0.58 2.93
C TRP A 151 -16.19 1.02 3.45
N GLU A 152 -15.84 2.28 3.21
CA GLU A 152 -14.63 2.89 3.78
C GLU A 152 -14.84 3.10 5.28
N PRO A 153 -14.12 2.37 6.15
CA PRO A 153 -14.43 2.42 7.59
C PRO A 153 -14.14 3.76 8.26
N CYS A 154 -13.30 4.59 7.65
CA CYS A 154 -12.96 5.93 8.13
C CYS A 154 -13.53 7.04 7.23
N ASP A 155 -14.61 6.81 6.50
CA ASP A 155 -15.20 7.73 5.53
C ASP A 155 -15.45 9.13 6.09
N ILE A 156 -16.12 9.23 7.24
CA ILE A 156 -16.41 10.51 7.91
C ILE A 156 -15.10 11.22 8.30
N LEU A 157 -14.15 10.51 8.92
CA LEU A 157 -12.87 11.10 9.35
C LEU A 157 -12.07 11.60 8.14
N LYS A 158 -12.03 10.83 7.06
CA LYS A 158 -11.34 11.21 5.82
C LYS A 158 -12.02 12.39 5.14
N THR A 159 -13.37 12.43 5.12
CA THR A 159 -14.14 13.53 4.54
C THR A 159 -13.92 14.84 5.31
N LEU A 160 -13.89 14.78 6.64
CA LEU A 160 -13.61 15.97 7.47
C LEU A 160 -12.18 16.48 7.21
N GLU A 161 -11.18 15.59 7.15
CA GLU A 161 -9.81 15.99 6.82
C GLU A 161 -9.72 16.65 5.43
N LEU A 162 -10.40 16.10 4.42
CA LEU A 162 -10.47 16.71 3.09
C LEU A 162 -11.16 18.08 3.10
N TYR A 163 -12.27 18.19 3.83
CA TYR A 163 -12.99 19.45 3.94
C TYR A 163 -12.14 20.54 4.60
N GLU A 164 -11.54 20.26 5.75
CA GLU A 164 -10.64 21.19 6.43
C GLU A 164 -9.43 21.58 5.57
N SER A 165 -8.90 20.62 4.80
CA SER A 165 -7.74 20.83 3.91
C SER A 165 -8.00 21.81 2.76
N GLN A 166 -9.27 22.09 2.44
CA GLN A 166 -9.63 23.10 1.43
C GLN A 166 -9.36 24.55 1.91
N PHE A 167 -9.36 24.78 3.21
CA PHE A 167 -9.24 26.10 3.80
C PHE A 167 -7.84 26.36 4.39
N SER A 168 -7.16 25.32 4.86
CA SER A 168 -5.84 25.44 5.46
C SER A 168 -5.09 24.10 5.41
N LYS A 169 -3.76 24.15 5.60
CA LYS A 169 -2.97 22.92 5.74
C LYS A 169 -3.45 22.15 6.96
N TYR A 170 -3.96 20.95 6.72
CA TYR A 170 -4.41 20.08 7.80
C TYR A 170 -3.25 19.68 8.73
N THR A 171 -3.50 19.78 10.02
CA THR A 171 -2.55 19.35 11.05
C THR A 171 -3.24 18.35 11.96
N LYS A 172 -2.72 17.13 12.02
CA LYS A 172 -3.28 16.07 12.86
C LYS A 172 -3.27 16.46 14.34
N LYS A 173 -4.38 16.19 15.00
CA LYS A 173 -4.51 16.39 16.45
C LYS A 173 -3.90 15.20 17.21
N PRO A 174 -3.45 15.39 18.46
CA PRO A 174 -3.02 14.29 19.32
C PRO A 174 -4.10 13.20 19.44
N GLY A 175 -3.72 11.94 19.27
CA GLY A 175 -4.64 10.80 19.36
C GLY A 175 -5.45 10.49 18.08
N GLU A 176 -5.36 11.29 17.04
CA GLU A 176 -6.12 11.10 15.79
C GLU A 176 -5.77 9.79 15.08
N ASP A 177 -4.49 9.40 15.05
CA ASP A 177 -4.09 8.12 14.45
C ASP A 177 -4.68 6.93 15.25
N LEU A 178 -4.72 7.01 16.59
CA LEU A 178 -5.35 6.00 17.43
C LEU A 178 -6.87 5.94 17.20
N ASN A 179 -7.53 7.09 17.13
CA ASN A 179 -8.95 7.15 16.80
C ASN A 179 -9.25 6.55 15.44
N SER A 180 -8.39 6.81 14.44
CA SER A 180 -8.53 6.20 13.10
C SER A 180 -8.31 4.68 13.11
N ILE A 181 -7.39 4.16 13.94
CA ILE A 181 -7.18 2.72 14.11
C ILE A 181 -8.44 2.08 14.73
N LEU A 182 -8.94 2.64 15.84
CA LEU A 182 -10.14 2.13 16.52
C LEU A 182 -11.37 2.18 15.61
N THR A 183 -11.59 3.29 14.92
CA THR A 183 -12.68 3.44 13.95
C THR A 183 -12.55 2.40 12.84
N GLY A 184 -11.36 2.24 12.28
CA GLY A 184 -11.07 1.24 11.24
C GLY A 184 -11.37 -0.18 11.71
N LEU A 185 -11.08 -0.54 12.96
CA LEU A 185 -11.36 -1.87 13.50
C LEU A 185 -12.85 -2.12 13.77
N ILE A 186 -13.56 -1.13 14.31
CA ILE A 186 -14.94 -1.29 14.80
C ILE A 186 -15.99 -1.09 13.69
N GLN A 187 -15.79 -0.13 12.79
CA GLN A 187 -16.78 0.19 11.77
C GLN A 187 -17.03 -0.93 10.77
N GLN A 188 -18.27 -1.00 10.29
CA GLN A 188 -18.66 -1.96 9.27
C GLN A 188 -17.91 -1.70 7.96
N LYS A 189 -17.48 -2.77 7.30
CA LYS A 189 -16.71 -2.75 6.05
C LYS A 189 -17.44 -3.38 4.87
N GLY A 190 -18.52 -4.12 5.16
CA GLY A 190 -19.20 -4.91 4.14
C GLY A 190 -18.26 -5.97 3.57
N ARG A 191 -18.25 -6.08 2.24
CA ARG A 191 -17.35 -6.98 1.52
C ARG A 191 -15.97 -6.36 1.42
N VAL A 192 -14.94 -7.16 1.71
CA VAL A 192 -13.52 -6.79 1.53
C VAL A 192 -12.89 -7.78 0.58
N HIS A 193 -12.18 -7.27 -0.42
CA HIS A 193 -11.50 -8.10 -1.40
C HIS A 193 -10.08 -7.62 -1.65
N PHE A 194 -9.14 -8.57 -1.67
CA PHE A 194 -7.76 -8.37 -2.08
C PHE A 194 -7.51 -9.13 -3.38
N GLU A 195 -6.92 -8.46 -4.34
CA GLU A 195 -6.42 -9.07 -5.57
C GLU A 195 -4.90 -8.97 -5.62
N LEU A 196 -4.22 -10.11 -5.54
CA LEU A 196 -2.79 -10.21 -5.81
C LEU A 196 -2.62 -10.20 -7.34
N CYS A 197 -1.99 -9.14 -7.86
CA CYS A 197 -1.76 -9.01 -9.28
C CYS A 197 -0.55 -9.85 -9.73
N GLU A 198 -0.36 -9.99 -11.05
CA GLU A 198 0.88 -10.56 -11.59
C GLU A 198 2.11 -9.77 -11.09
N PRO A 199 3.21 -10.42 -10.74
CA PRO A 199 4.47 -9.74 -10.46
C PRO A 199 4.89 -8.85 -11.63
N ILE A 200 5.57 -7.73 -11.35
CA ILE A 200 6.17 -6.92 -12.41
C ILE A 200 7.33 -7.70 -13.01
N SER A 201 7.24 -8.01 -14.30
CA SER A 201 8.22 -8.85 -14.99
C SER A 201 9.46 -8.06 -15.43
N HIS A 202 10.59 -8.76 -15.55
CA HIS A 202 11.82 -8.22 -16.13
C HIS A 202 11.57 -7.59 -17.51
N ALA A 203 10.76 -8.24 -18.36
CA ALA A 203 10.44 -7.75 -19.70
C ALA A 203 9.65 -6.43 -19.70
N GLU A 204 8.88 -6.14 -18.65
CA GLU A 204 8.21 -4.83 -18.52
C GLU A 204 9.18 -3.75 -18.08
N LEU A 205 10.10 -4.08 -17.18
CA LEU A 205 11.11 -3.14 -16.67
C LEU A 205 12.11 -2.74 -17.76
N THR A 206 12.56 -3.67 -18.60
CA THR A 206 13.52 -3.43 -19.68
C THR A 206 12.97 -2.55 -20.81
N LYS A 207 11.63 -2.45 -20.97
CA LYS A 207 11.03 -1.49 -21.90
C LYS A 207 11.42 -0.02 -21.64
N PHE A 208 11.89 0.26 -20.44
CA PHE A 208 12.28 1.60 -20.00
C PHE A 208 13.78 1.72 -19.68
N GLU A 209 14.60 0.82 -20.26
CA GLU A 209 16.04 0.77 -20.02
C GLU A 209 16.72 2.08 -20.39
N ASP A 210 16.38 2.67 -21.57
CA ASP A 210 16.94 3.90 -22.08
C ASP A 210 16.39 5.19 -21.43
N ALA A 211 15.33 5.07 -20.59
CA ALA A 211 14.75 6.22 -19.91
C ALA A 211 15.68 6.77 -18.82
N THR A 212 15.60 8.06 -18.55
CA THR A 212 16.28 8.65 -17.38
C THR A 212 15.76 8.01 -16.09
N ASN A 213 16.53 8.06 -15.01
CA ASN A 213 16.10 7.51 -13.72
C ASN A 213 14.74 8.06 -13.26
N ASN A 214 14.49 9.36 -13.50
CA ASN A 214 13.24 9.98 -13.11
C ASN A 214 12.05 9.46 -13.93
N GLU A 215 12.23 9.31 -15.24
CA GLU A 215 11.21 8.72 -16.13
C GLU A 215 10.98 7.25 -15.81
N TYR A 216 12.05 6.48 -15.57
CA TYR A 216 11.95 5.10 -15.15
C TYR A 216 11.12 4.94 -13.87
N HIS A 217 11.39 5.75 -12.84
CA HIS A 217 10.60 5.70 -11.60
C HIS A 217 9.12 6.01 -11.83
N LYS A 218 8.80 6.95 -12.73
CA LYS A 218 7.41 7.22 -13.13
C LYS A 218 6.78 6.03 -13.84
N HIS A 219 7.49 5.40 -14.76
CA HIS A 219 6.98 4.25 -15.51
C HIS A 219 6.69 3.08 -14.57
N VAL A 220 7.58 2.76 -13.63
CA VAL A 220 7.34 1.70 -12.64
C VAL A 220 6.16 2.05 -11.73
N ALA A 221 6.03 3.32 -11.28
CA ALA A 221 4.87 3.77 -10.52
C ALA A 221 3.56 3.59 -11.32
N HIS A 222 3.56 3.94 -12.61
CA HIS A 222 2.40 3.72 -13.49
C HIS A 222 2.07 2.23 -13.73
N LEU A 223 3.06 1.35 -13.78
CA LEU A 223 2.81 -0.10 -13.85
C LEU A 223 2.07 -0.58 -12.60
N LEU A 224 2.48 -0.12 -11.41
CA LEU A 224 1.77 -0.40 -10.15
C LEU A 224 0.34 0.15 -10.18
N ASP A 225 0.17 1.43 -10.53
CA ASP A 225 -1.13 2.10 -10.57
C ASP A 225 -2.10 1.39 -11.53
N ASN A 226 -1.62 1.04 -12.72
CA ASN A 226 -2.45 0.35 -13.73
C ASN A 226 -2.94 -1.00 -13.22
N ARG A 227 -2.07 -1.79 -12.56
CA ARG A 227 -2.47 -3.10 -12.03
C ARG A 227 -3.43 -2.95 -10.86
N ILE A 228 -3.12 -2.08 -9.90
CA ILE A 228 -3.96 -1.83 -8.72
C ILE A 228 -5.33 -1.31 -9.16
N ASN A 229 -5.39 -0.30 -10.03
CA ASN A 229 -6.64 0.30 -10.46
C ASN A 229 -7.50 -0.66 -11.32
N THR A 230 -6.87 -1.46 -12.19
CA THR A 230 -7.59 -2.45 -13.00
C THR A 230 -8.14 -3.59 -12.15
N ALA A 231 -7.40 -4.01 -11.13
CA ALA A 231 -7.80 -5.08 -10.21
C ALA A 231 -8.72 -4.60 -9.08
N TYR A 232 -8.84 -3.28 -8.89
CA TYR A 232 -9.70 -2.71 -7.84
C TYR A 232 -11.17 -3.05 -8.11
N ARG A 233 -11.80 -3.66 -7.11
CA ARG A 233 -13.20 -4.08 -7.20
C ARG A 233 -14.12 -2.97 -6.73
N LEU A 234 -15.03 -2.52 -7.63
CA LEU A 234 -16.11 -1.61 -7.29
C LEU A 234 -17.33 -2.39 -6.79
N TYR A 235 -18.06 -1.79 -5.87
CA TYR A 235 -19.27 -2.34 -5.27
C TYR A 235 -20.48 -1.44 -5.61
N PRO A 236 -21.72 -1.93 -5.44
CA PRO A 236 -22.93 -1.16 -5.77
C PRO A 236 -22.97 0.26 -5.23
N ASN A 237 -22.50 0.47 -3.98
CA ASN A 237 -22.43 1.79 -3.35
C ASN A 237 -21.54 2.79 -4.10
N ASN A 238 -20.49 2.33 -4.77
CA ASN A 238 -19.63 3.19 -5.59
C ASN A 238 -20.39 3.72 -6.82
N TYR A 239 -21.17 2.86 -7.46
CA TYR A 239 -21.99 3.22 -8.62
C TYR A 239 -23.15 4.15 -8.23
N ILE A 240 -23.82 3.88 -7.11
CA ILE A 240 -24.85 4.75 -6.54
C ILE A 240 -24.26 6.13 -6.24
N ALA A 241 -23.11 6.19 -5.56
CA ALA A 241 -22.44 7.44 -5.24
C ALA A 241 -22.09 8.25 -6.49
N TYR A 242 -21.62 7.58 -7.56
CA TYR A 242 -21.36 8.24 -8.84
C TYR A 242 -22.65 8.85 -9.43
N ASP A 243 -23.71 8.07 -9.53
CA ASP A 243 -24.95 8.51 -10.15
C ASP A 243 -25.59 9.67 -9.34
N ILE A 244 -25.58 9.60 -8.01
CA ILE A 244 -26.05 10.70 -7.14
C ILE A 244 -25.19 11.96 -7.35
N ARG A 245 -23.86 11.83 -7.33
CA ARG A 245 -22.95 12.98 -7.44
C ARG A 245 -23.08 13.73 -8.75
N TYR A 246 -23.30 13.02 -9.85
CA TYR A 246 -23.35 13.60 -11.20
C TYR A 246 -24.77 13.77 -11.73
N GLY A 247 -25.80 13.43 -10.96
CA GLY A 247 -27.21 13.52 -11.35
C GLY A 247 -27.52 12.64 -12.57
N THR A 248 -26.93 11.46 -12.64
CA THR A 248 -27.08 10.51 -13.76
C THR A 248 -27.71 9.19 -13.32
N THR A 249 -28.06 8.36 -14.28
CA THR A 249 -28.49 6.97 -14.09
C THR A 249 -27.59 6.02 -14.87
N LYS A 250 -26.35 6.44 -15.10
CA LYS A 250 -25.38 5.74 -15.95
C LYS A 250 -25.14 4.29 -15.51
N TYR A 251 -25.15 4.08 -14.21
CA TYR A 251 -24.83 2.78 -13.60
C TYR A 251 -26.04 2.10 -12.92
N LYS A 252 -27.28 2.52 -13.27
CA LYS A 252 -28.51 1.99 -12.63
C LYS A 252 -28.61 0.45 -12.66
N ASP A 253 -27.99 -0.19 -13.65
CA ASP A 253 -28.00 -1.66 -13.76
C ASP A 253 -26.95 -2.34 -12.87
N CYS A 254 -26.08 -1.58 -12.19
CA CYS A 254 -25.05 -2.07 -11.27
C CYS A 254 -25.51 -2.09 -9.79
N TYR A 255 -26.73 -1.61 -9.51
CA TYR A 255 -27.32 -1.59 -8.16
C TYR A 255 -28.85 -1.75 -8.23
N THR A 256 -29.44 -2.18 -7.10
CA THR A 256 -30.91 -2.23 -6.94
C THR A 256 -31.41 -0.98 -6.22
N GLU A 257 -32.66 -0.60 -6.44
CA GLU A 257 -33.34 0.52 -5.75
C GLU A 257 -33.43 0.27 -4.22
#